data_d497f76ac8ba02fdab01eb4b1467eb1f
#
_entry.id   d497f76ac8ba02fdab01eb4b1467eb1f
#
_cell.length_a   1.000
_cell.length_b   1.000
_cell.length_c   1.000
_cell.angle_alpha   90.00
_cell.angle_beta   90.00
_cell.angle_gamma   90.00
#
_symmetry.space_group_name_H-M   'P 1'
#
loop_
_entity.id
_entity.type
_entity.pdbx_description
1 polymer ?
#
loop_
_entity_poly.entity_id
_entity_poly.type
_entity_poly.pdbx_seq_one_letter_code
_entity_poly.pdbx_strand_id
1 'polypeptide(L)'
;MNLQSSTLKTDESGEPLHIQQARQIRLFREAWYAAGHKGEPRASVSRSIFALVNDMDRQILGREQSDRDQIGIIDDTRSIFGRSYVAEPDVLIDLLAQDEAIREADTLLLTIPNQLGVDYNAHVLESILKHVAPALGWR
;
A
#
# COMPACT_ATOMS: atom_id res chain seq x y z
N MET A 1 -17.15 12.37 2.96
CA MET A 1 -16.37 12.03 1.74
C MET A 1 -15.02 11.48 2.16
N ASN A 2 -14.56 10.42 1.52
CA ASN A 2 -13.26 9.80 1.79
C ASN A 2 -12.44 9.79 0.50
N LEU A 3 -11.14 10.02 0.63
CA LEU A 3 -10.21 9.86 -0.48
C LEU A 3 -9.69 8.41 -0.49
N GLN A 4 -9.72 7.75 -1.62
CA GLN A 4 -9.01 6.49 -1.84
C GLN A 4 -7.96 6.70 -2.92
N SER A 5 -6.70 6.43 -2.59
CA SER A 5 -5.57 6.53 -3.51
C SER A 5 -4.95 5.17 -3.75
N SER A 6 -4.98 4.72 -4.99
CA SER A 6 -4.38 3.41 -5.39
C SER A 6 -3.44 3.57 -6.57
N THR A 7 -3.84 4.29 -7.59
CA THR A 7 -3.11 4.48 -8.84
C THR A 7 -3.16 5.94 -9.23
N LEU A 8 -2.05 6.48 -9.71
CA LEU A 8 -1.97 7.86 -10.18
C LEU A 8 -1.50 7.91 -11.64
N LYS A 9 -1.88 8.97 -12.33
CA LYS A 9 -1.25 9.31 -13.62
C LYS A 9 0.21 9.67 -13.35
N THR A 10 1.14 9.10 -14.11
CA THR A 10 2.54 9.47 -13.98
C THR A 10 2.79 10.87 -14.52
N ASP A 11 3.54 11.66 -13.76
CA ASP A 11 4.04 12.98 -14.19
C ASP A 11 5.44 12.90 -14.85
N GLU A 12 5.94 11.68 -15.07
CA GLU A 12 7.26 11.40 -15.65
C GLU A 12 8.45 11.91 -14.81
N SER A 13 8.20 12.39 -13.60
CA SER A 13 9.25 12.88 -12.68
C SER A 13 10.14 11.77 -12.15
N GLY A 14 9.68 10.51 -12.17
CA GLY A 14 10.34 9.38 -11.53
C GLY A 14 10.19 9.36 -10.01
N GLU A 15 9.41 10.27 -9.45
CA GLU A 15 9.13 10.30 -8.01
C GLU A 15 8.34 9.04 -7.57
N PRO A 16 8.70 8.39 -6.46
CA PRO A 16 8.00 7.21 -5.98
C PRO A 16 6.51 7.47 -5.74
N LEU A 17 5.67 6.47 -6.01
CA LEU A 17 4.22 6.59 -5.86
C LEU A 17 3.81 7.01 -4.44
N HIS A 18 4.44 6.43 -3.40
CA HIS A 18 4.09 6.74 -2.03
C HIS A 18 4.30 8.22 -1.66
N ILE A 19 5.29 8.89 -2.25
CA ILE A 19 5.52 10.33 -2.07
C ILE A 19 4.41 11.14 -2.75
N GLN A 20 4.04 10.79 -3.97
CA GLN A 20 2.96 11.43 -4.71
C GLN A 20 1.61 11.26 -4.00
N GLN A 21 1.32 10.06 -3.50
CA GLN A 21 0.10 9.79 -2.76
C GLN A 21 0.04 10.55 -1.42
N ALA A 22 1.15 10.60 -0.68
CA ALA A 22 1.22 11.38 0.56
C ALA A 22 0.94 12.86 0.31
N ARG A 23 1.49 13.42 -0.76
CA ARG A 23 1.18 14.79 -1.20
C ARG A 23 -0.28 14.97 -1.54
N GLN A 24 -0.88 14.05 -2.28
CA GLN A 24 -2.31 14.06 -2.62
C GLN A 24 -3.19 14.05 -1.37
N ILE A 25 -2.86 13.22 -0.39
CA ILE A 25 -3.61 13.16 0.88
C ILE A 25 -3.54 14.49 1.63
N ARG A 26 -2.36 15.09 1.73
CA ARG A 26 -2.19 16.40 2.38
C ARG A 26 -2.99 17.49 1.68
N LEU A 27 -2.92 17.57 0.35
CA LEU A 27 -3.70 18.53 -0.45
C LEU A 27 -5.22 18.33 -0.27
N PHE A 28 -5.66 17.07 -0.24
CA PHE A 28 -7.08 16.76 0.03
C PHE A 28 -7.53 17.29 1.39
N ARG A 29 -6.73 17.07 2.44
CA ARG A 29 -7.03 17.56 3.80
C ARG A 29 -7.04 19.08 3.87
N GLU A 30 -6.06 19.74 3.27
CA GLU A 30 -6.01 21.20 3.20
C GLU A 30 -7.24 21.77 2.50
N ALA A 31 -7.62 21.22 1.35
CA ALA A 31 -8.80 21.63 0.62
C ALA A 31 -10.11 21.39 1.40
N TRP A 32 -10.19 20.27 2.11
CA TRP A 32 -11.33 19.95 2.97
C TRP A 32 -11.56 21.02 4.04
N TYR A 33 -10.52 21.35 4.78
CA TYR A 33 -10.61 22.37 5.84
C TYR A 33 -10.80 23.78 5.28
N ALA A 34 -10.15 24.13 4.18
CA ALA A 34 -10.31 25.43 3.53
C ALA A 34 -11.74 25.64 3.00
N ALA A 35 -12.40 24.59 2.56
CA ALA A 35 -13.80 24.64 2.13
C ALA A 35 -14.81 24.70 3.30
N GLY A 36 -14.35 24.63 4.55
CA GLY A 36 -15.22 24.71 5.73
C GLY A 36 -16.04 23.46 6.01
N HIS A 37 -15.68 22.32 5.42
CA HIS A 37 -16.35 21.05 5.71
C HIS A 37 -16.14 20.61 7.17
N LYS A 38 -17.16 20.01 7.76
CA LYS A 38 -17.11 19.42 9.11
C LYS A 38 -16.77 17.94 9.00
N GLY A 39 -16.19 17.40 10.08
CA GLY A 39 -15.78 15.99 10.17
C GLY A 39 -14.35 15.75 9.69
N GLU A 40 -13.92 14.50 9.77
CA GLU A 40 -12.56 14.10 9.48
C GLU A 40 -12.39 13.72 7.99
N PRO A 41 -11.43 14.34 7.28
CA PRO A 41 -11.12 14.00 5.90
C PRO A 41 -10.29 12.70 5.83
N ARG A 42 -10.96 11.56 5.87
CA ARG A 42 -10.31 10.25 5.88
C ARG A 42 -9.73 9.91 4.52
N ALA A 43 -8.53 9.31 4.56
CA ALA A 43 -7.84 8.84 3.36
C ALA A 43 -7.44 7.37 3.51
N SER A 44 -7.55 6.61 2.43
CA SER A 44 -7.09 5.23 2.35
C SER A 44 -6.11 5.05 1.19
N VAL A 45 -5.16 4.12 1.38
CA VAL A 45 -4.25 3.67 0.34
C VAL A 45 -4.30 2.16 0.21
N SER A 46 -4.00 1.64 -0.99
CA SER A 46 -3.95 0.20 -1.25
C SER A 46 -2.51 -0.26 -1.40
N ARG A 47 -2.20 -1.43 -0.86
CA ARG A 47 -0.90 -2.09 -1.03
C ARG A 47 -1.04 -3.59 -1.16
N SER A 48 -0.14 -4.19 -1.93
CA SER A 48 0.09 -5.63 -1.93
C SER A 48 1.24 -5.94 -0.98
N ILE A 49 0.95 -6.58 0.15
CA ILE A 49 1.91 -6.83 1.22
C ILE A 49 1.89 -8.32 1.55
N PHE A 50 3.06 -8.95 1.54
CA PHE A 50 3.22 -10.37 1.81
C PHE A 50 4.40 -10.59 2.76
N ALA A 51 4.13 -11.11 3.95
CA ALA A 51 5.16 -11.49 4.91
C ALA A 51 5.61 -12.94 4.66
N LEU A 52 6.89 -13.13 4.44
CA LEU A 52 7.50 -14.45 4.24
C LEU A 52 7.84 -15.07 5.58
N VAL A 53 6.92 -15.85 6.16
CA VAL A 53 7.08 -16.42 7.50
C VAL A 53 7.53 -17.89 7.49
N ASN A 54 7.45 -18.58 6.35
CA ASN A 54 7.86 -19.97 6.18
C ASN A 54 8.39 -20.24 4.77
N ASP A 55 8.90 -21.47 4.54
CA ASP A 55 9.48 -21.84 3.25
C ASP A 55 8.42 -21.91 2.13
N MET A 56 7.19 -22.26 2.44
CA MET A 56 6.11 -22.28 1.46
C MET A 56 5.82 -20.87 0.95
N ASP A 57 5.79 -19.88 1.84
CA ASP A 57 5.62 -18.47 1.46
C ASP A 57 6.74 -18.01 0.53
N ARG A 58 7.99 -18.37 0.85
CA ARG A 58 9.15 -18.04 0.00
C ARG A 58 9.05 -18.65 -1.39
N GLN A 59 8.54 -19.86 -1.50
CA GLN A 59 8.35 -20.54 -2.79
C GLN A 59 7.23 -19.93 -3.61
N ILE A 60 6.11 -19.60 -2.98
CA ILE A 60 4.90 -19.09 -3.66
C ILE A 60 5.03 -17.60 -3.97
N LEU A 61 5.47 -16.79 -3.01
CA LEU A 61 5.43 -15.33 -3.07
C LEU A 61 6.80 -14.68 -3.34
N GLY A 62 7.90 -15.40 -3.17
CA GLY A 62 9.24 -14.81 -3.27
C GLY A 62 9.57 -14.23 -4.65
N ARG A 63 8.84 -14.61 -5.69
CA ARG A 63 8.98 -14.07 -7.06
C ARG A 63 8.20 -12.79 -7.29
N GLU A 64 7.26 -12.47 -6.41
CA GLU A 64 6.40 -11.29 -6.50
C GLU A 64 7.10 -10.01 -5.98
N GLN A 65 8.32 -10.14 -5.45
CA GLN A 65 9.07 -9.00 -4.96
C GLN A 65 9.36 -8.00 -6.06
N SER A 66 9.06 -6.74 -5.82
CA SER A 66 9.37 -5.64 -6.72
C SER A 66 10.01 -4.49 -5.94
N ASP A 67 11.19 -4.06 -6.36
CA ASP A 67 11.89 -2.92 -5.77
C ASP A 67 11.41 -1.58 -6.31
N ARG A 68 10.55 -1.61 -7.32
CA ARG A 68 10.10 -0.41 -8.05
C ARG A 68 8.60 -0.40 -8.21
N ASP A 69 8.06 0.81 -8.25
CA ASP A 69 6.71 1.04 -8.69
C ASP A 69 6.53 0.56 -10.13
N GLN A 70 5.39 -0.06 -10.40
CA GLN A 70 5.06 -0.55 -11.73
C GLN A 70 4.39 0.57 -12.54
N ILE A 71 4.67 0.60 -13.83
CA ILE A 71 4.05 1.54 -14.76
C ILE A 71 3.27 0.74 -15.81
N GLY A 72 2.02 1.12 -16.00
CA GLY A 72 1.13 0.52 -16.99
C GLY A 72 0.31 1.58 -17.71
N ILE A 73 -0.58 1.12 -18.58
CA ILE A 73 -1.49 1.98 -19.35
C ILE A 73 -2.91 1.66 -18.94
N ILE A 74 -3.67 2.68 -18.53
CA ILE A 74 -5.10 2.61 -18.27
C ILE A 74 -5.77 3.68 -19.13
N ASP A 75 -6.73 3.30 -19.99
CA ASP A 75 -7.46 4.20 -20.88
C ASP A 75 -6.53 5.15 -21.65
N ASP A 76 -5.51 4.58 -22.31
CA ASP A 76 -4.47 5.30 -23.04
C ASP A 76 -3.63 6.28 -22.18
N THR A 77 -3.79 6.25 -20.87
CA THR A 77 -3.03 7.07 -19.95
C THR A 77 -1.97 6.25 -19.22
N ARG A 78 -0.73 6.74 -19.26
CA ARG A 78 0.37 6.14 -18.51
C ARG A 78 0.13 6.35 -17.01
N SER A 79 0.04 5.25 -16.27
CA SER A 79 -0.31 5.25 -14.85
C SER A 79 0.75 4.55 -14.03
N ILE A 80 0.99 5.04 -12.81
CA ILE A 80 1.92 4.46 -11.86
C ILE A 80 1.13 3.65 -10.82
N PHE A 81 1.59 2.42 -10.58
CA PHE A 81 1.06 1.49 -9.58
C PHE A 81 2.11 1.29 -8.49
N GLY A 82 1.68 1.07 -7.27
CA GLY A 82 2.60 0.77 -6.18
C GLY A 82 3.34 -0.55 -6.39
N ARG A 83 4.56 -0.60 -5.85
CA ARG A 83 5.32 -1.84 -5.78
C ARG A 83 4.65 -2.84 -4.83
N SER A 84 4.91 -4.13 -5.03
CA SER A 84 4.55 -5.17 -4.06
C SER A 84 5.62 -5.24 -2.97
N TYR A 85 5.19 -5.25 -1.71
CA TYR A 85 6.05 -5.42 -0.55
C TYR A 85 6.08 -6.91 -0.18
N VAL A 86 7.17 -7.57 -0.50
CA VAL A 86 7.35 -9.01 -0.22
C VAL A 86 8.71 -9.20 0.45
N ALA A 87 8.72 -9.56 1.72
CA ALA A 87 9.95 -9.77 2.48
C ALA A 87 9.68 -10.56 3.77
N GLU A 88 10.76 -10.96 4.45
CA GLU A 88 10.72 -11.40 5.84
C GLU A 88 10.10 -10.31 6.72
N PRO A 89 9.41 -10.66 7.83
CA PRO A 89 8.71 -9.68 8.66
C PRO A 89 9.57 -8.48 9.09
N ASP A 90 10.79 -8.69 9.53
CA ASP A 90 11.68 -7.64 10.01
C ASP A 90 12.00 -6.62 8.90
N VAL A 91 12.36 -7.11 7.73
CA VAL A 91 12.66 -6.26 6.55
C VAL A 91 11.39 -5.55 6.06
N LEU A 92 10.26 -6.26 6.10
CA LEU A 92 8.97 -5.73 5.68
C LEU A 92 8.53 -4.56 6.57
N ILE A 93 8.71 -4.67 7.88
CA ILE A 93 8.42 -3.60 8.84
C ILE A 93 9.22 -2.34 8.50
N ASP A 94 10.52 -2.48 8.25
CA ASP A 94 11.39 -1.35 7.89
C ASP A 94 10.97 -0.69 6.56
N LEU A 95 10.64 -1.49 5.56
CA LEU A 95 10.19 -0.99 4.27
C LEU A 95 8.85 -0.23 4.36
N LEU A 96 7.90 -0.79 5.10
CA LEU A 96 6.57 -0.19 5.27
C LEU A 96 6.61 1.07 6.14
N ALA A 97 7.51 1.13 7.12
CA ALA A 97 7.72 2.34 7.92
C ALA A 97 8.21 3.53 7.09
N GLN A 98 8.85 3.29 5.95
CA GLN A 98 9.33 4.32 5.02
C GLN A 98 8.28 4.75 3.99
N ASP A 99 7.17 4.04 3.87
CA ASP A 99 6.08 4.39 2.95
C ASP A 99 5.30 5.59 3.50
N GLU A 100 5.52 6.77 2.94
CA GLU A 100 4.90 8.01 3.41
C GLU A 100 3.38 8.00 3.25
N ALA A 101 2.86 7.37 2.21
CA ALA A 101 1.41 7.31 1.98
C ALA A 101 0.70 6.47 3.05
N ILE A 102 1.30 5.35 3.47
CA ILE A 102 0.78 4.55 4.60
C ILE A 102 0.77 5.37 5.88
N ARG A 103 1.81 6.15 6.12
CA ARG A 103 1.91 7.01 7.32
C ARG A 103 0.87 8.12 7.34
N GLU A 104 0.53 8.68 6.19
CA GLU A 104 -0.48 9.74 6.06
C GLU A 104 -1.91 9.19 6.05
N ALA A 105 -2.13 7.97 5.60
CA ALA A 105 -3.45 7.39 5.46
C ALA A 105 -4.06 6.98 6.81
N ASP A 106 -5.38 7.02 6.88
CA ASP A 106 -6.16 6.51 8.03
C ASP A 106 -6.47 5.02 7.88
N THR A 107 -6.47 4.52 6.66
CA THR A 107 -6.84 3.14 6.34
C THR A 107 -5.91 2.57 5.28
N LEU A 108 -5.39 1.38 5.55
CA LEU A 108 -4.63 0.58 4.59
C LEU A 108 -5.50 -0.56 4.08
N LEU A 109 -5.68 -0.62 2.77
CA LEU A 109 -6.37 -1.71 2.07
C LEU A 109 -5.35 -2.69 1.54
N LEU A 110 -5.46 -3.95 1.93
CA LEU A 110 -4.60 -5.01 1.45
C LEU A 110 -5.19 -5.65 0.20
N THR A 111 -4.41 -5.69 -0.87
CA THR A 111 -4.75 -6.42 -2.08
C THR A 111 -4.21 -7.83 -1.98
N ILE A 112 -5.08 -8.83 -2.04
CA ILE A 112 -4.71 -10.25 -1.97
C ILE A 112 -5.02 -10.94 -3.30
N PRO A 113 -4.16 -11.88 -3.76
CA PRO A 113 -4.38 -12.58 -5.02
C PRO A 113 -5.47 -13.63 -4.91
N ASN A 114 -6.38 -13.64 -5.88
CA ASN A 114 -7.50 -14.60 -5.91
C ASN A 114 -7.06 -16.05 -6.21
N GLN A 115 -5.92 -16.22 -6.85
CA GLN A 115 -5.46 -17.52 -7.35
C GLN A 115 -4.97 -18.48 -6.27
N LEU A 116 -4.67 -17.98 -5.08
CA LEU A 116 -4.05 -18.76 -4.00
C LEU A 116 -5.05 -19.49 -3.11
N GLY A 117 -6.35 -19.23 -3.29
CA GLY A 117 -7.42 -19.86 -2.51
C GLY A 117 -7.64 -19.21 -1.14
N VAL A 118 -8.76 -19.54 -0.52
CA VAL A 118 -9.21 -18.91 0.73
C VAL A 118 -8.27 -19.19 1.90
N ASP A 119 -7.86 -20.45 2.07
CA ASP A 119 -7.01 -20.86 3.20
C ASP A 119 -5.65 -20.18 3.16
N TYR A 120 -5.03 -20.09 1.97
CA TYR A 120 -3.75 -19.41 1.83
C TYR A 120 -3.87 -17.90 2.03
N ASN A 121 -4.93 -17.29 1.54
CA ASN A 121 -5.19 -15.87 1.77
C ASN A 121 -5.45 -15.56 3.25
N ALA A 122 -6.13 -16.44 3.97
CA ALA A 122 -6.28 -16.34 5.43
C ALA A 122 -4.90 -16.37 6.12
N HIS A 123 -4.02 -17.29 5.72
CA HIS A 123 -2.63 -17.34 6.21
C HIS A 123 -1.86 -16.05 5.92
N VAL A 124 -1.98 -15.49 4.72
CA VAL A 124 -1.33 -14.21 4.35
C VAL A 124 -1.77 -13.08 5.28
N LEU A 125 -3.07 -12.92 5.48
CA LEU A 125 -3.62 -11.89 6.37
C LEU A 125 -3.19 -12.11 7.83
N GLU A 126 -3.28 -13.34 8.32
CA GLU A 126 -2.86 -13.69 9.67
C GLU A 126 -1.38 -13.39 9.90
N SER A 127 -0.52 -13.69 8.92
CA SER A 127 0.91 -13.42 9.00
C SER A 127 1.21 -11.92 9.14
N ILE A 128 0.50 -11.08 8.39
CA ILE A 128 0.61 -9.61 8.51
C ILE A 128 0.14 -9.15 9.89
N LEU A 129 -1.03 -9.61 10.34
CA LEU A 129 -1.62 -9.20 11.61
C LEU A 129 -0.79 -9.63 12.83
N LYS A 130 -0.13 -10.77 12.77
CA LYS A 130 0.70 -11.28 13.87
C LYS A 130 2.10 -10.71 13.90
N HIS A 131 2.73 -10.56 12.73
CA HIS A 131 4.18 -10.33 12.65
C HIS A 131 4.55 -8.91 12.19
N VAL A 132 3.65 -8.18 11.55
CA VAL A 132 3.92 -6.87 10.96
C VAL A 132 3.12 -5.74 11.62
N ALA A 133 1.81 -5.90 11.70
CA ALA A 133 0.91 -4.87 12.18
C ALA A 133 1.23 -4.36 13.59
N PRO A 134 1.56 -5.20 14.59
CA PRO A 134 1.86 -4.73 15.95
C PRO A 134 3.08 -3.82 15.99
N ALA A 135 4.13 -4.13 15.23
CA ALA A 135 5.35 -3.33 15.18
C ALA A 135 5.14 -1.94 14.55
N LEU A 136 4.16 -1.82 13.65
CA LEU A 136 3.79 -0.56 12.98
C LEU A 136 2.64 0.19 13.69
N GLY A 137 2.12 -0.36 14.78
CA GLY A 137 1.01 0.23 15.53
C GLY A 137 -0.32 0.20 14.77
N TRP A 138 -0.49 -0.69 13.82
CA TRP A 138 -1.74 -0.85 13.07
C TRP A 138 -2.80 -1.53 13.93
N ARG A 139 -4.06 -1.15 13.70
CA ARG A 139 -5.23 -1.65 14.45
C ARG A 139 -6.25 -2.29 13.52
#